data_b3b5ecdf4adb0611d96c4509920a504e
#
_entry.id   b3b5ecdf4adb0611d96c4509920a504e
#
_cell.length_a   1.000
_cell.length_b   1.000
_cell.length_c   1.000
_cell.angle_alpha   90.00
_cell.angle_beta   90.00
_cell.angle_gamma   90.00
#
_symmetry.space_group_name_H-M   'P 1'
#
loop_
_entity.id
_entity.type
_entity.pdbx_description
1 polymer ?
#
loop_
_entity_poly.entity_id
_entity_poly.type
_entity_poly.pdbx_seq_one_letter_code
_entity_poly.pdbx_strand_id
1 'polypeptide(L)'
;MFLVVLEGALRKWVLPGLQAQIYFAKDIILIIAYILFLFSRSSPGAHLRVLGPFKILLGLTLAYFTLLLVNPESPSLLVSVLGFKNYFLYVPLIFVVPYMFVSAEDLERKLRIYVILMVPFVALGLVQFALPPTHWLNGYLSHDDTENLKMGATFGSGITSSVRSIGTFSYIGGYSAFLTVMFYLGVGLIAKSRWRISGNLWLFAFLVITVAAMFTTGSRGPIWGLIATWPLVLCIWGFAGLLSMSNAGKTILAAALLWALAQLVAGDAFEAYSYRAEVAGDTMERVLAPLIQVYWAMQVSGPIGIGMGSTSAGALTIMRTTEFWWLTNSFEVETARVLHETGILGFILVYAARVWLLVKAIGLSVHFKNPLYIGLSGVIAGLFMQDLIGFVVNNATLGIYHWFAAGLLFAMYRLEAAEAARKQEWSQRAYGRVAGYRRMNA
;
A
#
# COMPACT_ATOMS: atom_id res chain seq x y z
N MET A 1 8.64 0.24 8.49
CA MET A 1 8.58 -0.38 7.15
C MET A 1 9.37 -1.69 7.09
N PHE A 2 10.65 -1.77 7.45
CA PHE A 2 11.44 -3.03 7.43
C PHE A 2 10.79 -4.19 8.18
N LEU A 3 10.29 -3.93 9.38
CA LEU A 3 9.70 -4.98 10.20
C LEU A 3 8.49 -5.65 9.54
N VAL A 4 7.71 -4.92 8.73
CA VAL A 4 6.59 -5.48 7.97
C VAL A 4 7.05 -6.53 6.96
N VAL A 5 8.22 -6.30 6.34
CA VAL A 5 8.81 -7.21 5.35
C VAL A 5 9.48 -8.41 6.02
N LEU A 6 10.09 -8.20 7.19
CA LEU A 6 10.83 -9.24 7.91
C LEU A 6 9.95 -10.10 8.82
N GLU A 7 8.79 -9.60 9.27
CA GLU A 7 7.90 -10.28 10.22
C GLU A 7 7.60 -11.72 9.82
N GLY A 8 7.17 -11.92 8.57
CA GLY A 8 6.81 -13.25 8.11
C GLY A 8 8.02 -14.20 8.00
N ALA A 9 9.22 -13.69 7.67
CA ALA A 9 10.44 -14.49 7.68
C ALA A 9 10.80 -14.93 9.10
N LEU A 10 10.72 -14.02 10.07
CA LEU A 10 10.96 -14.34 11.47
C LEU A 10 9.99 -15.42 11.98
N ARG A 11 8.71 -15.31 11.62
CA ARG A 11 7.66 -16.25 12.02
C ARG A 11 7.81 -17.61 11.35
N LYS A 12 8.24 -17.66 10.08
CA LYS A 12 8.34 -18.90 9.31
C LYS A 12 9.65 -19.67 9.57
N TRP A 13 10.76 -18.96 9.61
CA TRP A 13 12.07 -19.57 9.48
C TRP A 13 12.96 -19.43 10.73
N VAL A 14 12.74 -18.42 11.55
CA VAL A 14 13.64 -18.11 12.68
C VAL A 14 13.02 -18.51 14.02
N LEU A 15 11.79 -18.11 14.28
CA LEU A 15 11.10 -18.28 15.56
C LEU A 15 9.65 -18.75 15.36
N PRO A 16 9.40 -19.92 14.77
CA PRO A 16 8.04 -20.39 14.49
C PRO A 16 7.19 -20.56 15.76
N GLY A 17 7.78 -20.86 16.92
CA GLY A 17 7.08 -20.95 18.20
C GLY A 17 6.59 -19.62 18.77
N LEU A 18 7.03 -18.47 18.23
CA LEU A 18 6.64 -17.13 18.70
C LEU A 18 5.79 -16.36 17.67
N GLN A 19 4.98 -17.07 16.91
CA GLN A 19 4.21 -16.50 15.78
C GLN A 19 3.32 -15.32 16.20
N ALA A 20 2.56 -15.47 17.26
CA ALA A 20 1.64 -14.45 17.74
C ALA A 20 2.41 -13.21 18.27
N GLN A 21 3.46 -13.41 19.04
CA GLN A 21 4.28 -12.34 19.60
C GLN A 21 4.94 -11.51 18.50
N ILE A 22 5.51 -12.17 17.49
CA ILE A 22 6.16 -11.51 16.35
C ILE A 22 5.12 -10.77 15.52
N TYR A 23 3.93 -11.33 15.33
CA TYR A 23 2.84 -10.67 14.61
C TYR A 23 2.48 -9.31 15.24
N PHE A 24 2.41 -9.22 16.57
CA PHE A 24 2.12 -7.98 17.27
C PHE A 24 3.33 -7.08 17.48
N ALA A 25 4.56 -7.57 17.34
CA ALA A 25 5.78 -6.79 17.60
C ALA A 25 5.86 -5.52 16.75
N LYS A 26 5.48 -5.58 15.46
CA LYS A 26 5.44 -4.41 14.58
C LYS A 26 4.44 -3.35 15.06
N ASP A 27 3.31 -3.80 15.60
CA ASP A 27 2.23 -2.93 16.09
C ASP A 27 2.67 -2.23 17.38
N ILE A 28 3.34 -2.95 18.29
CA ILE A 28 3.92 -2.39 19.51
C ILE A 28 4.98 -1.34 19.20
N ILE A 29 5.91 -1.64 18.29
CA ILE A 29 6.96 -0.70 17.87
C ILE A 29 6.34 0.55 17.25
N LEU A 30 5.28 0.41 16.47
CA LEU A 30 4.58 1.52 15.86
C LEU A 30 3.88 2.40 16.93
N ILE A 31 3.23 1.79 17.92
CA ILE A 31 2.62 2.50 19.04
C ILE A 31 3.70 3.28 19.84
N ILE A 32 4.84 2.66 20.13
CA ILE A 32 5.96 3.34 20.79
C ILE A 32 6.42 4.54 19.96
N ALA A 33 6.56 4.37 18.63
CA ALA A 33 6.92 5.48 17.75
C ALA A 33 5.90 6.62 17.78
N TYR A 34 4.61 6.33 17.87
CA TYR A 34 3.57 7.36 18.02
C TYR A 34 3.66 8.08 19.36
N ILE A 35 3.87 7.34 20.44
CA ILE A 35 4.06 7.93 21.79
C ILE A 35 5.26 8.87 21.79
N LEU A 36 6.42 8.43 21.29
CA LEU A 36 7.61 9.26 21.18
C LEU A 36 7.37 10.50 20.31
N PHE A 37 6.62 10.37 19.22
CA PHE A 37 6.25 11.49 18.36
C PHE A 37 5.38 12.52 19.09
N LEU A 38 4.41 12.08 19.88
CA LEU A 38 3.55 12.98 20.68
C LEU A 38 4.34 13.80 21.69
N PHE A 39 5.41 13.24 22.26
CA PHE A 39 6.31 13.96 23.17
C PHE A 39 7.34 14.82 22.43
N SER A 40 7.49 14.67 21.12
CA SER A 40 8.38 15.52 20.34
C SER A 40 7.75 16.90 20.14
N ARG A 41 8.54 17.97 20.38
CA ARG A 41 8.11 19.36 20.16
C ARG A 41 8.21 19.71 18.67
N SER A 42 7.34 19.14 17.84
CA SER A 42 7.28 19.47 16.42
C SER A 42 6.38 20.70 16.21
N SER A 43 6.91 21.71 15.52
CA SER A 43 6.10 22.87 15.13
C SER A 43 5.01 22.44 14.14
N PRO A 44 3.77 22.97 14.27
CA PRO A 44 2.71 22.70 13.33
C PRO A 44 3.12 23.06 11.90
N GLY A 45 3.16 22.06 11.00
CA GLY A 45 3.50 22.29 9.60
C GLY A 45 2.30 22.70 8.76
N ALA A 46 2.55 23.32 7.60
CA ALA A 46 1.52 23.76 6.65
C ALA A 46 0.55 22.62 6.23
N HIS A 47 1.03 21.38 6.18
CA HIS A 47 0.24 20.20 5.83
C HIS A 47 -0.96 19.97 6.77
N LEU A 48 -0.87 20.38 8.06
CA LEU A 48 -1.97 20.22 9.03
C LEU A 48 -3.21 21.03 8.68
N ARG A 49 -3.07 22.14 7.93
CA ARG A 49 -4.21 22.93 7.45
C ARG A 49 -4.96 22.19 6.34
N VAL A 50 -4.22 21.58 5.41
CA VAL A 50 -4.81 20.80 4.31
C VAL A 50 -5.51 19.55 4.83
N LEU A 51 -5.05 19.00 5.95
CA LEU A 51 -5.67 17.85 6.64
C LEU A 51 -6.92 18.24 7.47
N GLY A 52 -7.33 19.53 7.50
CA GLY A 52 -8.48 19.97 8.30
C GLY A 52 -9.75 19.16 8.07
N PRO A 53 -10.26 19.04 6.83
CA PRO A 53 -11.45 18.21 6.52
C PRO A 53 -11.27 16.74 6.86
N PHE A 54 -10.08 16.17 6.65
CA PHE A 54 -9.77 14.79 7.00
C PHE A 54 -9.84 14.55 8.51
N LYS A 55 -9.38 15.49 9.34
CA LYS A 55 -9.45 15.38 10.81
C LYS A 55 -10.89 15.31 11.31
N ILE A 56 -11.79 16.08 10.70
CA ILE A 56 -13.23 16.04 11.01
C ILE A 56 -13.79 14.66 10.64
N LEU A 57 -13.52 14.21 9.42
CA LEU A 57 -13.96 12.89 8.95
C LEU A 57 -13.39 11.77 9.84
N LEU A 58 -12.10 11.83 10.19
CA LEU A 58 -11.46 10.89 11.10
C LEU A 58 -12.11 10.91 12.49
N GLY A 59 -12.42 12.09 13.03
CA GLY A 59 -13.11 12.23 14.31
C GLY A 59 -14.49 11.58 14.31
N LEU A 60 -15.28 11.82 13.25
CA LEU A 60 -16.59 11.17 13.07
C LEU A 60 -16.46 9.65 12.94
N THR A 61 -15.46 9.18 12.16
CA THR A 61 -15.19 7.75 12.01
C THR A 61 -14.79 7.12 13.34
N LEU A 62 -13.87 7.75 14.09
CA LEU A 62 -13.46 7.28 15.42
C LEU A 62 -14.65 7.21 16.38
N ALA A 63 -15.49 8.25 16.42
CA ALA A 63 -16.66 8.26 17.30
C ALA A 63 -17.62 7.10 16.97
N TYR A 64 -17.96 6.93 15.71
CA TYR A 64 -18.84 5.85 15.28
C TYR A 64 -18.24 4.45 15.56
N PHE A 65 -16.97 4.24 15.24
CA PHE A 65 -16.30 2.95 15.46
C PHE A 65 -16.08 2.64 16.95
N THR A 66 -15.96 3.67 17.80
CA THR A 66 -15.94 3.48 19.26
C THR A 66 -17.30 2.93 19.75
N LEU A 67 -18.41 3.39 19.19
CA LEU A 67 -19.73 2.81 19.47
C LEU A 67 -19.84 1.37 18.96
N LEU A 68 -19.26 1.06 17.82
CA LEU A 68 -19.25 -0.30 17.27
C LEU A 68 -18.42 -1.31 18.10
N LEU A 69 -17.55 -0.86 19.03
CA LEU A 69 -16.86 -1.78 19.94
C LEU A 69 -17.82 -2.62 20.79
N VAL A 70 -18.96 -2.04 21.12
CA VAL A 70 -20.02 -2.69 21.93
C VAL A 70 -21.21 -3.12 21.09
N ASN A 71 -21.02 -3.31 19.78
CA ASN A 71 -22.08 -3.83 18.90
C ASN A 71 -22.55 -5.22 19.38
N PRO A 72 -23.86 -5.40 19.69
CA PRO A 72 -24.39 -6.66 20.19
C PRO A 72 -24.28 -7.80 19.17
N GLU A 73 -24.22 -7.49 17.87
CA GLU A 73 -24.05 -8.49 16.80
C GLU A 73 -22.59 -8.97 16.68
N SER A 74 -21.64 -8.33 17.39
CA SER A 74 -20.24 -8.74 17.34
C SER A 74 -20.01 -10.07 18.02
N PRO A 75 -19.23 -11.00 17.40
CA PRO A 75 -18.93 -12.30 17.99
C PRO A 75 -18.25 -12.23 19.36
N SER A 76 -17.42 -11.21 19.59
CA SER A 76 -16.84 -10.91 20.91
C SER A 76 -16.20 -9.52 20.94
N LEU A 77 -16.04 -8.96 22.15
CA LEU A 77 -15.35 -7.70 22.36
C LEU A 77 -13.89 -7.77 21.86
N LEU A 78 -13.20 -8.90 22.03
CA LEU A 78 -11.82 -9.06 21.56
C LEU A 78 -11.72 -9.01 20.02
N VAL A 79 -12.70 -9.54 19.31
CA VAL A 79 -12.81 -9.44 17.86
C VAL A 79 -13.05 -7.98 17.44
N SER A 80 -13.94 -7.27 18.15
CA SER A 80 -14.16 -5.84 17.90
C SER A 80 -12.89 -5.00 18.14
N VAL A 81 -12.11 -5.27 19.18
CA VAL A 81 -10.81 -4.61 19.44
C VAL A 81 -9.79 -4.92 18.36
N LEU A 82 -9.73 -6.18 17.89
CA LEU A 82 -8.89 -6.55 16.73
C LEU A 82 -9.32 -5.77 15.47
N GLY A 83 -10.62 -5.68 15.22
CA GLY A 83 -11.15 -4.88 14.12
C GLY A 83 -10.79 -3.41 14.27
N PHE A 84 -11.03 -2.80 15.42
CA PHE A 84 -10.67 -1.41 15.70
C PHE A 84 -9.17 -1.15 15.41
N LYS A 85 -8.29 -2.05 15.87
CA LYS A 85 -6.86 -2.01 15.55
C LYS A 85 -6.62 -2.04 14.03
N ASN A 86 -7.28 -2.93 13.28
CA ASN A 86 -7.10 -3.07 11.84
C ASN A 86 -7.51 -1.79 11.08
N TYR A 87 -8.57 -1.12 11.52
CA TYR A 87 -9.03 0.13 10.90
C TYR A 87 -8.16 1.34 11.24
N PHE A 88 -7.65 1.46 12.48
CA PHE A 88 -7.09 2.73 12.97
C PHE A 88 -5.60 2.73 13.29
N LEU A 89 -4.97 1.57 13.54
CA LEU A 89 -3.59 1.53 14.02
C LEU A 89 -2.59 2.24 13.10
N TYR A 90 -2.81 2.16 11.79
CA TYR A 90 -1.87 2.73 10.82
C TYR A 90 -2.23 4.16 10.38
N VAL A 91 -3.44 4.63 10.66
CA VAL A 91 -3.91 5.98 10.32
C VAL A 91 -2.97 7.10 10.82
N PRO A 92 -2.41 7.05 12.05
CA PRO A 92 -1.53 8.12 12.53
C PRO A 92 -0.26 8.33 11.71
N LEU A 93 0.13 7.38 10.83
CA LEU A 93 1.27 7.57 9.90
C LEU A 93 1.09 8.81 9.01
N ILE A 94 -0.15 9.18 8.66
CA ILE A 94 -0.43 10.40 7.88
C ILE A 94 0.09 11.68 8.57
N PHE A 95 0.16 11.66 9.91
CA PHE A 95 0.64 12.80 10.72
C PHE A 95 2.13 12.69 11.05
N VAL A 96 2.67 11.48 11.19
CA VAL A 96 4.06 11.23 11.63
C VAL A 96 5.04 11.32 10.46
N VAL A 97 4.73 10.64 9.35
CA VAL A 97 5.62 10.54 8.17
C VAL A 97 6.03 11.90 7.61
N PRO A 98 5.18 12.94 7.57
CA PRO A 98 5.60 14.27 7.11
C PRO A 98 6.83 14.84 7.82
N TYR A 99 7.09 14.47 9.05
CA TYR A 99 8.23 14.97 9.83
C TYR A 99 9.50 14.14 9.67
N MET A 100 9.45 13.00 8.97
CA MET A 100 10.60 12.13 8.76
C MET A 100 11.61 12.68 7.74
N PHE A 101 11.24 13.70 6.96
CA PHE A 101 12.03 14.24 5.86
C PHE A 101 12.31 15.72 6.05
N VAL A 102 13.55 16.14 5.79
CA VAL A 102 13.97 17.54 5.98
C VAL A 102 14.09 18.32 4.68
N SER A 103 14.28 17.64 3.54
CA SER A 103 14.36 18.23 2.20
C SER A 103 13.94 17.24 1.11
N ALA A 104 13.81 17.71 -0.14
CA ALA A 104 13.53 16.88 -1.31
C ALA A 104 14.62 15.83 -1.53
N GLU A 105 15.89 16.23 -1.37
CA GLU A 105 17.05 15.36 -1.54
C GLU A 105 17.12 14.29 -0.44
N ASP A 106 16.79 14.65 0.81
CA ASP A 106 16.73 13.70 1.91
C ASP A 106 15.62 12.66 1.69
N LEU A 107 14.44 13.11 1.25
CA LEU A 107 13.33 12.26 0.88
C LEU A 107 13.73 11.27 -0.22
N GLU A 108 14.28 11.77 -1.34
CA GLU A 108 14.72 10.92 -2.45
C GLU A 108 15.79 9.91 -2.01
N ARG A 109 16.81 10.37 -1.28
CA ARG A 109 17.89 9.50 -0.78
C ARG A 109 17.33 8.37 0.09
N LYS A 110 16.46 8.67 1.05
CA LYS A 110 15.85 7.66 1.93
C LYS A 110 14.99 6.66 1.16
N LEU A 111 14.19 7.12 0.19
CA LEU A 111 13.38 6.24 -0.64
C LEU A 111 14.25 5.35 -1.55
N ARG A 112 15.33 5.87 -2.13
CA ARG A 112 16.30 5.07 -2.93
C ARG A 112 16.99 4.02 -2.08
N ILE A 113 17.46 4.38 -0.89
CA ILE A 113 18.06 3.43 0.06
C ILE A 113 17.03 2.34 0.41
N TYR A 114 15.77 2.72 0.66
CA TYR A 114 14.72 1.77 0.96
C TYR A 114 14.52 0.78 -0.21
N VAL A 115 14.44 1.26 -1.46
CA VAL A 115 14.31 0.40 -2.65
C VAL A 115 15.51 -0.57 -2.77
N ILE A 116 16.73 -0.09 -2.58
CA ILE A 116 17.95 -0.93 -2.64
C ILE A 116 17.86 -2.05 -1.60
N LEU A 117 17.46 -1.71 -0.37
CA LEU A 117 17.34 -2.69 0.70
C LEU A 117 16.19 -3.69 0.48
N MET A 118 15.21 -3.35 -0.37
CA MET A 118 14.10 -4.25 -0.72
C MET A 118 14.41 -5.19 -1.88
N VAL A 119 15.48 -4.97 -2.65
CA VAL A 119 15.87 -5.83 -3.79
C VAL A 119 15.90 -7.34 -3.42
N PRO A 120 16.57 -7.79 -2.35
CA PRO A 120 16.62 -9.21 -2.02
C PRO A 120 15.24 -9.80 -1.69
N PHE A 121 14.34 -9.00 -1.10
CA PHE A 121 12.99 -9.46 -0.75
C PHE A 121 12.09 -9.57 -1.99
N VAL A 122 12.27 -8.69 -2.96
CA VAL A 122 11.60 -8.77 -4.27
C VAL A 122 12.12 -9.99 -5.04
N ALA A 123 13.44 -10.20 -5.09
CA ALA A 123 14.07 -11.30 -5.82
C ALA A 123 13.76 -12.67 -5.19
N LEU A 124 13.48 -12.73 -3.89
CA LEU A 124 13.18 -13.99 -3.18
C LEU A 124 11.99 -14.73 -3.81
N GLY A 125 11.00 -14.03 -4.35
CA GLY A 125 9.87 -14.64 -5.03
C GLY A 125 10.27 -15.45 -6.26
N LEU A 126 11.26 -14.98 -7.04
CA LEU A 126 11.80 -15.73 -8.18
C LEU A 126 12.53 -17.01 -7.72
N VAL A 127 13.30 -16.90 -6.64
CA VAL A 127 13.97 -18.06 -6.03
C VAL A 127 12.95 -19.08 -5.53
N GLN A 128 11.92 -18.63 -4.83
CA GLN A 128 10.84 -19.50 -4.34
C GLN A 128 10.11 -20.22 -5.46
N PHE A 129 9.85 -19.53 -6.56
CA PHE A 129 9.17 -20.11 -7.72
C PHE A 129 9.99 -21.23 -8.37
N ALA A 130 11.32 -21.09 -8.42
CA ALA A 130 12.23 -22.10 -8.98
C ALA A 130 12.43 -23.33 -8.08
N LEU A 131 11.94 -23.30 -6.83
CA LEU A 131 12.10 -24.38 -5.85
C LEU A 131 10.81 -25.21 -5.75
N PRO A 132 10.91 -26.52 -5.40
CA PRO A 132 9.72 -27.36 -5.25
C PRO A 132 8.81 -26.88 -4.11
N PRO A 133 7.48 -27.20 -4.17
CA PRO A 133 6.52 -26.81 -3.14
C PRO A 133 6.88 -27.28 -1.72
N THR A 134 7.61 -28.38 -1.62
CA THR A 134 8.05 -28.98 -0.36
C THR A 134 9.30 -28.33 0.24
N HIS A 135 9.96 -27.42 -0.50
CA HIS A 135 11.16 -26.77 -0.01
C HIS A 135 10.83 -25.85 1.16
N TRP A 136 11.67 -25.81 2.20
CA TRP A 136 11.44 -25.05 3.43
C TRP A 136 11.20 -23.55 3.22
N LEU A 137 11.79 -22.94 2.17
CA LEU A 137 11.54 -21.55 1.80
C LEU A 137 10.09 -21.32 1.35
N ASN A 138 9.40 -22.35 0.87
CA ASN A 138 8.02 -22.26 0.35
C ASN A 138 6.96 -22.61 1.40
N GLY A 139 7.38 -23.00 2.61
CA GLY A 139 6.46 -23.37 3.68
C GLY A 139 5.56 -22.21 4.13
N TYR A 140 4.29 -22.54 4.37
CA TYR A 140 3.29 -21.65 4.97
C TYR A 140 3.22 -21.87 6.47
N LEU A 141 2.86 -20.80 7.20
CA LEU A 141 2.34 -20.95 8.55
C LEU A 141 0.90 -21.44 8.50
N SER A 142 0.62 -22.58 9.13
CA SER A 142 -0.76 -23.04 9.36
C SER A 142 -1.39 -22.23 10.50
N HIS A 143 -2.70 -22.01 10.45
CA HIS A 143 -3.47 -21.52 11.60
C HIS A 143 -3.75 -22.63 12.63
N ASP A 144 -3.61 -23.89 12.25
CA ASP A 144 -3.71 -25.01 13.17
C ASP A 144 -2.37 -25.20 13.88
N ASP A 145 -2.38 -25.38 15.18
CA ASP A 145 -1.23 -25.52 16.10
C ASP A 145 -0.31 -26.72 15.81
N THR A 146 -0.38 -27.32 14.63
CA THR A 146 0.51 -28.37 14.21
C THR A 146 1.82 -27.76 13.72
N GLU A 147 2.94 -28.15 14.31
CA GLU A 147 4.31 -27.72 14.08
C GLU A 147 4.83 -27.87 12.64
N ASN A 148 3.99 -28.27 11.69
CA ASN A 148 4.40 -28.56 10.33
C ASN A 148 4.09 -27.38 9.40
N LEU A 149 5.14 -26.85 8.79
CA LEU A 149 5.01 -25.98 7.61
C LEU A 149 4.16 -26.69 6.55
N LYS A 150 3.01 -26.15 6.20
CA LYS A 150 2.21 -26.67 5.08
C LYS A 150 2.93 -26.40 3.77
N MET A 151 2.80 -27.32 2.81
CA MET A 151 3.31 -27.13 1.46
C MET A 151 2.84 -25.82 0.86
N GLY A 152 3.70 -25.16 0.08
CA GLY A 152 3.39 -23.95 -0.64
C GLY A 152 2.16 -24.13 -1.54
N ALA A 153 1.25 -23.15 -1.57
CA ALA A 153 0.15 -23.15 -2.54
C ALA A 153 0.71 -23.13 -3.96
N THR A 154 0.10 -23.91 -4.85
CA THR A 154 0.52 -24.05 -6.24
C THR A 154 -0.46 -23.44 -7.22
N PHE A 155 -0.03 -23.19 -8.45
CA PHE A 155 -0.83 -22.81 -9.59
C PHE A 155 -0.23 -23.40 -10.87
N GLY A 156 -1.02 -23.47 -11.96
CA GLY A 156 -0.66 -24.19 -13.17
C GLY A 156 -1.45 -25.50 -13.30
N SER A 157 -1.12 -26.36 -14.27
CA SER A 157 -1.82 -27.62 -14.54
C SER A 157 -0.95 -28.84 -14.22
N GLY A 158 -1.51 -29.81 -13.50
CA GLY A 158 -0.97 -31.16 -13.35
C GLY A 158 0.47 -31.20 -12.87
N ILE A 159 1.34 -31.90 -13.64
CA ILE A 159 2.76 -32.15 -13.33
C ILE A 159 3.59 -30.86 -13.32
N THR A 160 3.13 -29.80 -13.97
CA THR A 160 3.80 -28.49 -14.05
C THR A 160 3.29 -27.48 -13.02
N SER A 161 2.67 -27.94 -11.93
CA SER A 161 2.20 -27.04 -10.90
C SER A 161 3.37 -26.32 -10.20
N SER A 162 3.44 -25.03 -10.37
CA SER A 162 4.48 -24.17 -9.77
C SER A 162 4.01 -23.58 -8.46
N VAL A 163 4.96 -23.21 -7.59
CA VAL A 163 4.68 -22.59 -6.30
C VAL A 163 4.18 -21.17 -6.49
N ARG A 164 3.19 -20.78 -5.73
CA ARG A 164 2.82 -19.37 -5.54
C ARG A 164 3.76 -18.71 -4.54
N SER A 165 4.64 -17.86 -5.05
CA SER A 165 5.63 -17.19 -4.19
C SER A 165 4.96 -16.24 -3.20
N ILE A 166 5.47 -16.27 -1.97
CA ILE A 166 5.01 -15.44 -0.86
C ILE A 166 6.13 -14.53 -0.30
N GLY A 167 7.35 -14.62 -0.84
CA GLY A 167 8.49 -13.89 -0.31
C GLY A 167 8.73 -14.20 1.16
N THR A 168 9.05 -13.17 1.91
CA THR A 168 9.14 -13.26 3.37
C THR A 168 7.79 -13.22 4.09
N PHE A 169 6.71 -12.91 3.40
CA PHE A 169 5.38 -12.74 3.99
C PHE A 169 4.73 -14.07 4.37
N SER A 170 3.72 -14.01 5.23
CA SER A 170 3.01 -15.20 5.69
C SER A 170 1.95 -15.70 4.71
N TYR A 171 1.56 -14.87 3.72
CA TYR A 171 0.55 -15.22 2.71
C TYR A 171 0.74 -14.40 1.43
N ILE A 172 0.16 -14.87 0.34
CA ILE A 172 0.32 -14.34 -1.01
C ILE A 172 -0.08 -12.87 -1.11
N GLY A 173 -1.22 -12.49 -0.49
CA GLY A 173 -1.73 -11.12 -0.54
C GLY A 173 -0.78 -10.08 0.07
N GLY A 174 -0.03 -10.45 1.12
CA GLY A 174 0.99 -9.58 1.71
C GLY A 174 2.14 -9.30 0.75
N TYR A 175 2.65 -10.35 0.10
CA TYR A 175 3.74 -10.22 -0.89
C TYR A 175 3.27 -9.46 -2.15
N SER A 176 2.08 -9.78 -2.66
CA SER A 176 1.48 -9.08 -3.80
C SER A 176 1.33 -7.57 -3.54
N ALA A 177 0.85 -7.19 -2.36
CA ALA A 177 0.74 -5.78 -1.94
C ALA A 177 2.11 -5.10 -1.86
N PHE A 178 3.10 -5.79 -1.28
CA PHE A 178 4.48 -5.30 -1.21
C PHE A 178 5.05 -5.05 -2.61
N LEU A 179 4.93 -6.00 -3.54
CA LEU A 179 5.43 -5.87 -4.92
C LEU A 179 4.76 -4.70 -5.65
N THR A 180 3.44 -4.53 -5.49
CA THR A 180 2.70 -3.41 -6.07
C THR A 180 3.25 -2.07 -5.59
N VAL A 181 3.46 -1.91 -4.29
CA VAL A 181 4.02 -0.68 -3.73
C VAL A 181 5.46 -0.45 -4.19
N MET A 182 6.28 -1.51 -4.25
CA MET A 182 7.65 -1.40 -4.76
C MET A 182 7.69 -0.98 -6.22
N PHE A 183 6.77 -1.48 -7.05
CA PHE A 183 6.62 -1.04 -8.43
C PHE A 183 6.28 0.46 -8.50
N TYR A 184 5.23 0.91 -7.82
CA TYR A 184 4.85 2.33 -7.80
C TYR A 184 5.98 3.22 -7.32
N LEU A 185 6.67 2.82 -6.25
CA LEU A 185 7.79 3.60 -5.71
C LEU A 185 8.95 3.71 -6.71
N GLY A 186 9.34 2.60 -7.33
CA GLY A 186 10.39 2.57 -8.35
C GLY A 186 10.07 3.45 -9.55
N VAL A 187 8.83 3.35 -10.05
CA VAL A 187 8.33 4.17 -11.16
C VAL A 187 8.30 5.65 -10.79
N GLY A 188 7.80 6.01 -9.60
CA GLY A 188 7.76 7.40 -9.14
C GLY A 188 9.15 8.04 -9.03
N LEU A 189 10.16 7.25 -8.61
CA LEU A 189 11.55 7.70 -8.54
C LEU A 189 12.19 7.88 -9.93
N ILE A 190 11.84 7.04 -10.93
CA ILE A 190 12.32 7.19 -12.32
C ILE A 190 11.66 8.39 -12.99
N ALA A 191 10.39 8.65 -12.73
CA ALA A 191 9.62 9.72 -13.36
C ALA A 191 10.27 11.10 -13.20
N LYS A 192 10.94 11.37 -12.05
CA LYS A 192 11.74 12.59 -11.83
C LYS A 192 12.75 12.87 -12.96
N SER A 193 13.40 11.86 -13.47
CA SER A 193 14.43 11.99 -14.51
C SER A 193 13.85 12.12 -15.93
N ARG A 194 12.53 12.28 -16.07
CA ARG A 194 11.84 12.27 -17.36
C ARG A 194 12.21 11.05 -18.20
N TRP A 195 12.26 9.88 -17.54
CA TRP A 195 12.56 8.57 -18.16
C TRP A 195 13.97 8.45 -18.76
N ARG A 196 14.95 9.21 -18.29
CA ARG A 196 16.33 8.99 -18.67
C ARG A 196 16.85 7.70 -18.02
N ILE A 197 16.94 6.63 -18.81
CA ILE A 197 17.36 5.30 -18.35
C ILE A 197 18.83 5.29 -17.94
N SER A 198 19.69 6.04 -18.66
CA SER A 198 21.16 6.04 -18.47
C SER A 198 21.62 6.37 -17.05
N GLY A 199 20.85 7.18 -16.30
CA GLY A 199 21.16 7.49 -14.89
C GLY A 199 20.38 6.65 -13.87
N ASN A 200 19.49 5.75 -14.30
CA ASN A 200 18.58 4.99 -13.45
C ASN A 200 18.48 3.50 -13.83
N LEU A 201 19.51 2.97 -14.49
CA LEU A 201 19.51 1.58 -14.98
C LEU A 201 19.20 0.56 -13.88
N TRP A 202 19.72 0.78 -12.68
CA TRP A 202 19.46 -0.09 -11.54
C TRP A 202 17.99 -0.06 -11.09
N LEU A 203 17.31 1.10 -11.13
CA LEU A 203 15.87 1.20 -10.86
C LEU A 203 15.05 0.50 -11.94
N PHE A 204 15.46 0.60 -13.20
CA PHE A 204 14.81 -0.11 -14.28
C PHE A 204 14.97 -1.64 -14.10
N ALA A 205 16.18 -2.12 -13.78
CA ALA A 205 16.41 -3.53 -13.46
C ALA A 205 15.58 -3.98 -12.25
N PHE A 206 15.47 -3.14 -11.21
CA PHE A 206 14.59 -3.39 -10.06
C PHE A 206 13.12 -3.55 -10.47
N LEU A 207 12.61 -2.71 -11.39
CA LEU A 207 11.25 -2.83 -11.90
C LEU A 207 11.05 -4.11 -12.70
N VAL A 208 12.02 -4.53 -13.52
CA VAL A 208 11.98 -5.81 -14.26
C VAL A 208 11.83 -6.97 -13.27
N ILE A 209 12.68 -7.03 -12.25
CA ILE A 209 12.64 -8.07 -11.22
C ILE A 209 11.29 -8.02 -10.45
N THR A 210 10.77 -6.81 -10.18
CA THR A 210 9.50 -6.65 -9.46
C THR A 210 8.31 -7.17 -10.28
N VAL A 211 8.24 -6.87 -11.58
CA VAL A 211 7.17 -7.37 -12.45
C VAL A 211 7.30 -8.89 -12.66
N ALA A 212 8.52 -9.40 -12.85
CA ALA A 212 8.77 -10.83 -12.91
C ALA A 212 8.31 -11.54 -11.62
N ALA A 213 8.61 -10.99 -10.44
CA ALA A 213 8.17 -11.50 -9.16
C ALA A 213 6.63 -11.44 -9.00
N MET A 214 5.92 -10.46 -9.60
CA MET A 214 4.46 -10.44 -9.59
C MET A 214 3.86 -11.66 -10.26
N PHE A 215 4.41 -12.12 -11.38
CA PHE A 215 3.95 -13.33 -12.06
C PHE A 215 4.08 -14.56 -11.16
N THR A 216 5.18 -14.69 -10.41
CA THR A 216 5.42 -15.84 -9.52
C THR A 216 4.40 -15.96 -8.38
N THR A 217 3.70 -14.89 -8.03
CA THR A 217 2.63 -14.95 -7.01
C THR A 217 1.39 -15.69 -7.51
N GLY A 218 1.21 -15.83 -8.83
CA GLY A 218 -0.02 -16.30 -9.45
C GLY A 218 -1.25 -15.44 -9.09
N SER A 219 -1.06 -14.24 -8.56
CA SER A 219 -2.13 -13.30 -8.19
C SER A 219 -2.39 -12.32 -9.33
N ARG A 220 -3.63 -12.28 -9.82
CA ARG A 220 -4.03 -11.38 -10.92
C ARG A 220 -4.14 -9.91 -10.49
N GLY A 221 -4.48 -9.69 -9.22
CA GLY A 221 -4.73 -8.35 -8.66
C GLY A 221 -3.62 -7.32 -8.88
N PRO A 222 -2.34 -7.61 -8.61
CA PRO A 222 -1.24 -6.67 -8.83
C PRO A 222 -1.15 -6.18 -10.28
N ILE A 223 -1.15 -7.10 -11.24
CA ILE A 223 -1.00 -6.78 -12.68
C ILE A 223 -2.21 -6.00 -13.20
N TRP A 224 -3.44 -6.52 -12.97
CA TRP A 224 -4.65 -5.85 -13.40
C TRP A 224 -4.87 -4.50 -12.71
N GLY A 225 -4.51 -4.42 -11.43
CA GLY A 225 -4.55 -3.15 -10.68
C GLY A 225 -3.63 -2.10 -11.29
N LEU A 226 -2.40 -2.47 -11.68
CA LEU A 226 -1.48 -1.57 -12.38
C LEU A 226 -2.05 -1.13 -13.73
N ILE A 227 -2.54 -2.06 -14.56
CA ILE A 227 -3.13 -1.74 -15.87
C ILE A 227 -4.30 -0.77 -15.71
N ALA A 228 -5.21 -1.02 -14.77
CA ALA A 228 -6.40 -0.20 -14.55
C ALA A 228 -6.08 1.22 -14.05
N THR A 229 -5.02 1.38 -13.25
CA THR A 229 -4.68 2.69 -12.65
C THR A 229 -3.69 3.50 -13.49
N TRP A 230 -3.00 2.86 -14.44
CA TRP A 230 -1.98 3.52 -15.25
C TRP A 230 -2.49 4.71 -16.07
N PRO A 231 -3.69 4.66 -16.70
CA PRO A 231 -4.25 5.83 -17.39
C PRO A 231 -4.37 7.06 -16.50
N LEU A 232 -4.81 6.90 -15.23
CA LEU A 232 -4.88 7.99 -14.26
C LEU A 232 -3.50 8.60 -14.00
N VAL A 233 -2.49 7.76 -13.76
CA VAL A 233 -1.10 8.22 -13.51
C VAL A 233 -0.56 9.01 -14.70
N LEU A 234 -0.75 8.50 -15.92
CA LEU A 234 -0.32 9.19 -17.14
C LEU A 234 -1.05 10.53 -17.34
N CYS A 235 -2.35 10.58 -17.11
CA CYS A 235 -3.13 11.82 -17.14
C CYS A 235 -2.60 12.84 -16.14
N ILE A 236 -2.37 12.44 -14.88
CA ILE A 236 -1.82 13.32 -13.84
C ILE A 236 -0.47 13.87 -14.28
N TRP A 237 0.44 13.04 -14.77
CA TRP A 237 1.76 13.47 -15.22
C TRP A 237 1.71 14.36 -16.46
N GLY A 238 0.75 14.13 -17.36
CA GLY A 238 0.49 15.01 -18.50
C GLY A 238 0.04 16.40 -18.06
N PHE A 239 -0.98 16.48 -17.23
CA PHE A 239 -1.49 17.75 -16.69
C PHE A 239 -0.48 18.50 -15.82
N ALA A 240 0.34 17.79 -15.05
CA ALA A 240 1.41 18.37 -14.24
C ALA A 240 2.69 18.74 -15.05
N GLY A 241 2.71 18.52 -16.36
CA GLY A 241 3.82 18.86 -17.24
C GLY A 241 5.07 17.96 -17.08
N LEU A 242 4.96 16.83 -16.40
CA LEU A 242 6.03 15.85 -16.27
C LEU A 242 6.17 15.00 -17.54
N LEU A 243 5.06 14.67 -18.18
CA LEU A 243 4.97 13.89 -19.41
C LEU A 243 4.59 14.80 -20.59
N SER A 244 5.50 14.97 -21.56
CA SER A 244 5.22 15.63 -22.83
C SER A 244 4.81 14.59 -23.89
N MET A 245 4.15 15.01 -24.97
CA MET A 245 3.81 14.13 -26.10
C MET A 245 5.05 13.44 -26.68
N SER A 246 6.19 14.14 -26.76
CA SER A 246 7.46 13.56 -27.18
C SER A 246 7.97 12.46 -26.24
N ASN A 247 7.67 12.54 -24.95
CA ASN A 247 8.10 11.56 -23.96
C ASN A 247 7.08 10.43 -23.77
N ALA A 248 5.83 10.60 -24.19
CA ALA A 248 4.79 9.57 -24.10
C ALA A 248 5.20 8.29 -24.86
N GLY A 249 5.74 8.43 -26.05
CA GLY A 249 6.28 7.31 -26.83
C GLY A 249 7.41 6.57 -26.11
N LYS A 250 8.31 7.31 -25.45
CA LYS A 250 9.42 6.71 -24.66
C LYS A 250 8.87 5.96 -23.43
N THR A 251 7.80 6.47 -22.81
CA THR A 251 7.16 5.81 -21.68
C THR A 251 6.51 4.49 -22.11
N ILE A 252 5.81 4.49 -23.24
CA ILE A 252 5.20 3.28 -23.83
C ILE A 252 6.27 2.26 -24.18
N LEU A 253 7.36 2.71 -24.86
CA LEU A 253 8.49 1.84 -25.19
C LEU A 253 9.16 1.26 -23.93
N ALA A 254 9.38 2.08 -22.89
CA ALA A 254 9.94 1.62 -21.63
C ALA A 254 9.03 0.60 -20.93
N ALA A 255 7.71 0.79 -20.98
CA ALA A 255 6.74 -0.16 -20.43
C ALA A 255 6.72 -1.49 -21.23
N ALA A 256 6.77 -1.42 -22.56
CA ALA A 256 6.86 -2.60 -23.42
C ALA A 256 8.17 -3.38 -23.20
N LEU A 257 9.28 -2.68 -23.09
CA LEU A 257 10.58 -3.27 -22.79
C LEU A 257 10.61 -3.90 -21.40
N LEU A 258 10.06 -3.22 -20.38
CA LEU A 258 9.91 -3.73 -19.03
C LEU A 258 9.12 -5.04 -19.02
N TRP A 259 7.99 -5.07 -19.71
CA TRP A 259 7.14 -6.25 -19.84
C TRP A 259 7.87 -7.41 -20.55
N ALA A 260 8.51 -7.15 -21.69
CA ALA A 260 9.25 -8.16 -22.44
C ALA A 260 10.43 -8.74 -21.63
N LEU A 261 11.18 -7.89 -20.92
CA LEU A 261 12.28 -8.33 -20.06
C LEU A 261 11.77 -9.12 -18.85
N ALA A 262 10.64 -8.74 -18.27
CA ALA A 262 10.04 -9.48 -17.17
C ALA A 262 9.57 -10.88 -17.60
N GLN A 263 8.99 -11.00 -18.81
CA GLN A 263 8.67 -12.30 -19.41
C GLN A 263 9.91 -13.14 -19.67
N LEU A 264 11.00 -12.54 -20.17
CA LEU A 264 12.27 -13.25 -20.38
C LEU A 264 12.87 -13.80 -19.07
N VAL A 265 12.75 -13.05 -17.97
CA VAL A 265 13.25 -13.44 -16.64
C VAL A 265 12.39 -14.48 -15.96
N ALA A 266 11.09 -14.50 -16.20
CA ALA A 266 10.12 -15.35 -15.52
C ALA A 266 9.09 -15.98 -16.49
N GLY A 267 9.57 -16.55 -17.61
CA GLY A 267 8.74 -17.13 -18.67
C GLY A 267 7.77 -18.19 -18.15
N ASP A 268 8.28 -19.16 -17.40
CA ASP A 268 7.45 -20.24 -16.82
C ASP A 268 6.38 -19.69 -15.86
N ALA A 269 6.73 -18.64 -15.09
CA ALA A 269 5.77 -17.98 -14.20
C ALA A 269 4.70 -17.21 -14.99
N PHE A 270 5.08 -16.62 -16.12
CA PHE A 270 4.16 -15.95 -17.01
C PHE A 270 3.19 -16.95 -17.68
N GLU A 271 3.69 -18.09 -18.15
CA GLU A 271 2.85 -19.15 -18.72
C GLU A 271 1.85 -19.71 -17.69
N ALA A 272 2.32 -20.04 -16.49
CA ALA A 272 1.46 -20.49 -15.41
C ALA A 272 0.41 -19.44 -15.01
N TYR A 273 0.80 -18.17 -15.01
CA TYR A 273 -0.10 -17.04 -14.75
C TYR A 273 -1.18 -16.91 -15.85
N SER A 274 -0.77 -16.99 -17.12
CA SER A 274 -1.67 -16.87 -18.28
C SER A 274 -2.65 -18.04 -18.33
N TYR A 275 -2.17 -19.26 -18.15
CA TYR A 275 -3.01 -20.46 -18.05
C TYR A 275 -4.07 -20.32 -16.94
N ARG A 276 -3.66 -19.82 -15.77
CA ARG A 276 -4.60 -19.59 -14.67
C ARG A 276 -5.65 -18.52 -15.03
N ALA A 277 -5.28 -17.49 -15.79
CA ALA A 277 -6.20 -16.45 -16.22
C ALA A 277 -7.24 -16.99 -17.22
N GLU A 278 -6.84 -17.91 -18.10
CA GLU A 278 -7.71 -18.53 -19.10
C GLU A 278 -8.67 -19.56 -18.47
N VAL A 279 -8.14 -20.48 -17.66
CA VAL A 279 -8.91 -21.58 -17.06
C VAL A 279 -9.93 -21.08 -16.04
N ALA A 280 -9.63 -19.99 -15.35
CA ALA A 280 -10.53 -19.49 -14.31
C ALA A 280 -11.88 -19.00 -14.85
N GLY A 281 -11.99 -18.58 -16.12
CA GLY A 281 -13.25 -18.19 -16.78
C GLY A 281 -14.05 -17.05 -16.14
N ASP A 282 -13.67 -16.64 -14.91
CA ASP A 282 -14.38 -15.78 -13.98
C ASP A 282 -13.95 -14.30 -14.02
N THR A 283 -13.27 -13.86 -15.08
CA THR A 283 -12.65 -12.51 -15.13
C THR A 283 -13.69 -11.40 -14.96
N MET A 284 -14.85 -11.51 -15.65
CA MET A 284 -15.91 -10.50 -15.53
C MET A 284 -16.57 -10.52 -14.15
N GLU A 285 -16.81 -11.70 -13.58
CA GLU A 285 -17.33 -11.82 -12.22
C GLU A 285 -16.40 -11.16 -11.19
N ARG A 286 -15.09 -11.35 -11.31
CA ARG A 286 -14.10 -10.72 -10.42
C ARG A 286 -14.01 -9.21 -10.60
N VAL A 287 -14.16 -8.70 -11.82
CA VAL A 287 -14.22 -7.24 -12.06
C VAL A 287 -15.46 -6.63 -11.42
N LEU A 288 -16.59 -7.34 -11.49
CA LEU A 288 -17.85 -6.90 -10.91
C LEU A 288 -18.04 -7.28 -9.43
N ALA A 289 -17.23 -8.19 -8.90
CA ALA A 289 -17.33 -8.64 -7.52
C ALA A 289 -17.40 -7.50 -6.48
N PRO A 290 -16.60 -6.40 -6.59
CA PRO A 290 -16.72 -5.27 -5.68
C PRO A 290 -18.11 -4.64 -5.61
N LEU A 291 -18.88 -4.70 -6.68
CA LEU A 291 -20.25 -4.17 -6.75
C LEU A 291 -21.28 -5.24 -6.33
N ILE A 292 -21.17 -6.44 -6.90
CA ILE A 292 -22.11 -7.53 -6.63
C ILE A 292 -22.08 -7.97 -5.17
N GLN A 293 -20.89 -8.15 -4.60
CA GLN A 293 -20.76 -8.57 -3.21
C GLN A 293 -21.15 -7.45 -2.22
N VAL A 294 -20.97 -6.17 -2.56
CA VAL A 294 -21.51 -5.06 -1.77
C VAL A 294 -23.03 -5.12 -1.73
N TYR A 295 -23.67 -5.35 -2.89
CA TYR A 295 -25.13 -5.51 -2.93
C TYR A 295 -25.60 -6.68 -2.03
N TRP A 296 -24.93 -7.83 -2.07
CA TRP A 296 -25.25 -8.94 -1.19
C TRP A 296 -24.98 -8.65 0.28
N ALA A 297 -23.87 -7.98 0.59
CA ALA A 297 -23.57 -7.54 1.93
C ALA A 297 -24.67 -6.63 2.50
N MET A 298 -25.23 -5.73 1.68
CA MET A 298 -26.36 -4.88 2.09
C MET A 298 -27.62 -5.68 2.47
N GLN A 299 -27.84 -6.84 1.88
CA GLN A 299 -29.00 -7.70 2.16
C GLN A 299 -28.90 -8.44 3.49
N VAL A 300 -27.64 -8.79 3.88
CA VAL A 300 -27.40 -9.68 5.04
C VAL A 300 -26.80 -8.97 6.25
N SER A 301 -26.30 -7.74 6.07
CA SER A 301 -25.64 -6.99 7.14
C SER A 301 -26.61 -6.02 7.76
N GLY A 302 -27.08 -6.08 8.88
CA GLY A 302 -27.93 -5.06 9.52
C GLY A 302 -27.35 -3.62 9.41
N PRO A 303 -28.07 -2.62 9.88
CA PRO A 303 -27.68 -1.21 9.69
C PRO A 303 -26.32 -0.85 10.34
N ILE A 304 -25.93 -1.56 11.41
CA ILE A 304 -24.67 -1.39 12.15
C ILE A 304 -23.63 -2.46 11.85
N GLY A 305 -23.93 -3.41 10.94
CA GLY A 305 -23.06 -4.54 10.61
C GLY A 305 -22.98 -5.59 11.72
N ILE A 306 -22.26 -6.68 11.43
CA ILE A 306 -22.09 -7.82 12.34
C ILE A 306 -20.91 -7.67 13.33
N GLY A 307 -20.29 -6.50 13.38
CA GLY A 307 -19.15 -6.20 14.27
C GLY A 307 -17.80 -6.16 13.55
N MET A 308 -17.01 -5.17 13.94
CA MET A 308 -15.66 -4.95 13.40
C MET A 308 -14.76 -6.16 13.63
N GLY A 309 -13.96 -6.50 12.60
CA GLY A 309 -12.96 -7.56 12.68
C GLY A 309 -13.53 -8.97 12.54
N SER A 310 -14.86 -9.14 12.47
CA SER A 310 -15.50 -10.44 12.31
C SER A 310 -15.11 -11.17 11.02
N THR A 311 -14.78 -10.44 9.96
CA THR A 311 -14.29 -11.02 8.70
C THR A 311 -12.77 -11.19 8.65
N SER A 312 -12.04 -10.85 9.71
CA SER A 312 -10.58 -10.99 9.74
C SER A 312 -10.16 -12.43 10.04
N ALA A 313 -9.07 -12.88 9.44
CA ALA A 313 -8.51 -14.21 9.72
C ALA A 313 -8.17 -14.43 11.20
N GLY A 314 -7.86 -13.36 11.95
CA GLY A 314 -7.61 -13.43 13.39
C GLY A 314 -8.84 -13.68 14.25
N ALA A 315 -10.06 -13.44 13.73
CA ALA A 315 -11.28 -13.64 14.49
C ALA A 315 -11.48 -15.11 14.90
N LEU A 316 -11.27 -16.05 13.98
CA LEU A 316 -11.39 -17.49 14.25
C LEU A 316 -10.40 -17.95 15.32
N THR A 317 -9.16 -17.45 15.26
CA THR A 317 -8.12 -17.75 16.26
C THR A 317 -8.50 -17.23 17.65
N ILE A 318 -9.08 -16.03 17.74
CA ILE A 318 -9.56 -15.45 19.00
C ILE A 318 -10.72 -16.25 19.57
N MET A 319 -11.68 -16.60 18.72
CA MET A 319 -12.89 -17.32 19.14
C MET A 319 -12.63 -18.80 19.47
N ARG A 320 -11.49 -19.36 19.02
CA ARG A 320 -11.14 -20.78 19.17
C ARG A 320 -12.23 -21.74 18.67
N THR A 321 -12.95 -21.34 17.63
CA THR A 321 -14.05 -22.12 17.03
C THR A 321 -14.07 -21.94 15.53
N THR A 322 -14.53 -22.96 14.83
CA THR A 322 -14.80 -22.93 13.39
C THR A 322 -16.28 -22.68 13.07
N GLU A 323 -17.16 -22.59 14.07
CA GLU A 323 -18.59 -22.38 13.86
C GLU A 323 -18.90 -21.10 13.09
N PHE A 324 -18.04 -20.07 13.25
CA PHE A 324 -18.16 -18.79 12.55
C PHE A 324 -17.28 -18.68 11.30
N TRP A 325 -16.81 -19.82 10.75
CA TRP A 325 -15.99 -19.83 9.53
C TRP A 325 -16.67 -19.08 8.38
N TRP A 326 -17.97 -19.19 8.25
CA TRP A 326 -18.76 -18.49 7.25
C TRP A 326 -18.67 -16.95 7.38
N LEU A 327 -18.54 -16.38 8.58
CA LEU A 327 -18.37 -14.94 8.78
C LEU A 327 -17.10 -14.42 8.13
N THR A 328 -16.00 -15.14 8.30
CA THR A 328 -14.69 -14.70 7.77
C THR A 328 -14.55 -14.94 6.26
N ASN A 329 -15.35 -15.83 5.69
CA ASN A 329 -15.25 -16.25 4.29
C ASN A 329 -16.50 -15.89 3.44
N SER A 330 -17.45 -15.14 3.99
CA SER A 330 -18.68 -14.77 3.28
C SER A 330 -18.40 -13.89 2.04
N PHE A 331 -17.37 -13.07 2.08
CA PHE A 331 -17.05 -12.15 1.01
C PHE A 331 -15.58 -12.20 0.64
N GLU A 332 -15.28 -12.22 -0.67
CA GLU A 332 -13.92 -12.21 -1.19
C GLU A 332 -13.34 -10.79 -1.29
N VAL A 333 -14.18 -9.75 -1.39
CA VAL A 333 -13.75 -8.37 -1.61
C VAL A 333 -13.85 -7.52 -0.34
N GLU A 334 -12.91 -6.61 -0.14
CA GLU A 334 -12.89 -5.77 1.06
C GLU A 334 -14.08 -4.80 1.13
N THR A 335 -14.57 -4.32 -0.02
CA THR A 335 -15.75 -3.44 -0.07
C THR A 335 -16.94 -4.06 0.65
N ALA A 336 -17.25 -5.33 0.35
CA ALA A 336 -18.33 -6.06 0.99
C ALA A 336 -18.01 -6.37 2.47
N ARG A 337 -16.76 -6.73 2.80
CA ARG A 337 -16.34 -6.99 4.18
C ARG A 337 -16.49 -5.76 5.08
N VAL A 338 -16.06 -4.58 4.61
CA VAL A 338 -16.19 -3.33 5.36
C VAL A 338 -17.68 -3.03 5.62
N LEU A 339 -18.53 -3.15 4.60
CA LEU A 339 -19.97 -2.96 4.76
C LEU A 339 -20.56 -3.97 5.74
N HIS A 340 -20.20 -5.24 5.63
CA HIS A 340 -20.69 -6.32 6.48
C HIS A 340 -20.27 -6.14 7.95
N GLU A 341 -19.04 -5.68 8.20
CA GLU A 341 -18.51 -5.44 9.55
C GLU A 341 -19.09 -4.20 10.22
N THR A 342 -19.29 -3.11 9.46
CA THR A 342 -19.51 -1.78 10.04
C THR A 342 -20.84 -1.14 9.66
N GLY A 343 -21.65 -1.85 8.88
CA GLY A 343 -22.91 -1.33 8.35
C GLY A 343 -22.68 -0.18 7.35
N ILE A 344 -23.80 0.38 6.87
CA ILE A 344 -23.76 1.37 5.78
C ILE A 344 -23.04 2.67 6.18
N LEU A 345 -23.23 3.13 7.44
CA LEU A 345 -22.59 4.36 7.91
C LEU A 345 -21.06 4.19 8.01
N GLY A 346 -20.59 3.09 8.58
CA GLY A 346 -19.16 2.80 8.66
C GLY A 346 -18.53 2.63 7.28
N PHE A 347 -19.21 1.97 6.35
CA PHE A 347 -18.80 1.87 4.96
C PHE A 347 -18.62 3.26 4.33
N ILE A 348 -19.63 4.13 4.43
CA ILE A 348 -19.56 5.50 3.88
C ILE A 348 -18.37 6.27 4.48
N LEU A 349 -18.16 6.22 5.79
CA LEU A 349 -17.07 6.94 6.46
C LEU A 349 -15.68 6.45 6.01
N VAL A 350 -15.48 5.14 5.92
CA VAL A 350 -14.21 4.55 5.46
C VAL A 350 -13.92 4.92 4.01
N TYR A 351 -14.92 4.77 3.14
CA TYR A 351 -14.73 5.07 1.72
C TYR A 351 -14.65 6.56 1.42
N ALA A 352 -15.34 7.41 2.17
CA ALA A 352 -15.16 8.86 2.11
C ALA A 352 -13.72 9.26 2.42
N ALA A 353 -13.06 8.62 3.41
CA ALA A 353 -11.67 8.86 3.72
C ALA A 353 -10.73 8.42 2.57
N ARG A 354 -10.97 7.25 1.96
CA ARG A 354 -10.17 6.76 0.82
C ARG A 354 -10.33 7.65 -0.42
N VAL A 355 -11.57 8.01 -0.76
CA VAL A 355 -11.86 8.92 -1.88
C VAL A 355 -11.24 10.29 -1.64
N TRP A 356 -11.32 10.80 -0.42
CA TRP A 356 -10.69 12.07 -0.06
C TRP A 356 -9.17 12.03 -0.29
N LEU A 357 -8.49 10.94 0.12
CA LEU A 357 -7.05 10.76 -0.11
C LEU A 357 -6.72 10.73 -1.61
N LEU A 358 -7.50 10.00 -2.41
CA LEU A 358 -7.33 9.94 -3.86
C LEU A 358 -7.47 11.34 -4.49
N VAL A 359 -8.55 12.06 -4.17
CA VAL A 359 -8.80 13.43 -4.68
C VAL A 359 -7.66 14.36 -4.25
N LYS A 360 -7.17 14.26 -3.02
CA LYS A 360 -6.03 15.05 -2.55
C LYS A 360 -4.74 14.70 -3.28
N ALA A 361 -4.47 13.42 -3.55
CA ALA A 361 -3.30 13.00 -4.29
C ALA A 361 -3.32 13.57 -5.72
N ILE A 362 -4.46 13.48 -6.43
CA ILE A 362 -4.64 14.07 -7.76
C ILE A 362 -4.43 15.58 -7.71
N GLY A 363 -5.14 16.29 -6.81
CA GLY A 363 -5.08 17.73 -6.70
C GLY A 363 -3.68 18.26 -6.37
N LEU A 364 -2.97 17.65 -5.42
CA LEU A 364 -1.61 18.04 -5.06
C LEU A 364 -0.63 17.76 -6.19
N SER A 365 -0.77 16.64 -6.91
CA SER A 365 0.11 16.28 -8.02
C SER A 365 0.19 17.35 -9.10
N VAL A 366 -0.95 17.98 -9.45
CA VAL A 366 -1.00 19.05 -10.46
C VAL A 366 -0.48 20.39 -9.94
N HIS A 367 -0.39 20.56 -8.62
CA HIS A 367 0.10 21.81 -8.02
C HIS A 367 1.59 21.78 -7.69
N PHE A 368 2.20 20.59 -7.56
CA PHE A 368 3.62 20.46 -7.29
C PHE A 368 4.46 20.99 -8.46
N LYS A 369 5.59 21.63 -8.11
CA LYS A 369 6.58 22.14 -9.07
C LYS A 369 7.80 21.26 -9.16
N ASN A 370 8.11 20.52 -8.07
CA ASN A 370 9.26 19.63 -8.05
C ASN A 370 8.93 18.33 -8.81
N PRO A 371 9.71 17.96 -9.87
CA PRO A 371 9.47 16.74 -10.66
C PRO A 371 9.43 15.45 -9.83
N LEU A 372 10.20 15.38 -8.74
CA LEU A 372 10.16 14.23 -7.82
C LEU A 372 8.78 14.11 -7.15
N TYR A 373 8.22 15.24 -6.70
CA TYR A 373 6.92 15.25 -6.03
C TYR A 373 5.80 14.92 -6.99
N ILE A 374 5.85 15.45 -8.23
CA ILE A 374 4.89 15.10 -9.29
C ILE A 374 4.95 13.60 -9.59
N GLY A 375 6.16 13.06 -9.76
CA GLY A 375 6.37 11.64 -10.04
C GLY A 375 5.79 10.75 -8.95
N LEU A 376 6.16 11.00 -7.70
CA LEU A 376 5.72 10.21 -6.55
C LEU A 376 4.23 10.38 -6.25
N SER A 377 3.69 11.60 -6.30
CA SER A 377 2.27 11.83 -6.00
C SER A 377 1.34 11.25 -7.06
N GLY A 378 1.76 11.24 -8.34
CA GLY A 378 1.01 10.58 -9.40
C GLY A 378 0.88 9.07 -9.17
N VAL A 379 1.97 8.39 -8.82
CA VAL A 379 1.90 6.94 -8.50
C VAL A 379 1.18 6.67 -7.17
N ILE A 380 1.23 7.57 -6.19
CA ILE A 380 0.42 7.49 -4.97
C ILE A 380 -1.07 7.60 -5.30
N ALA A 381 -1.47 8.47 -6.24
CA ALA A 381 -2.84 8.52 -6.71
C ALA A 381 -3.27 7.21 -7.39
N GLY A 382 -2.41 6.59 -8.20
CA GLY A 382 -2.62 5.26 -8.76
C GLY A 382 -2.80 4.19 -7.67
N LEU A 383 -1.95 4.19 -6.65
CA LEU A 383 -2.07 3.29 -5.49
C LEU A 383 -3.41 3.50 -4.77
N PHE A 384 -3.80 4.75 -4.46
CA PHE A 384 -5.07 5.04 -3.79
C PHE A 384 -6.28 4.66 -4.63
N MET A 385 -6.22 4.79 -5.96
CA MET A 385 -7.28 4.30 -6.85
C MET A 385 -7.42 2.78 -6.76
N GLN A 386 -6.30 2.04 -6.78
CA GLN A 386 -6.30 0.59 -6.59
C GLN A 386 -6.82 0.20 -5.20
N ASP A 387 -6.49 0.98 -4.18
CA ASP A 387 -6.87 0.74 -2.79
C ASP A 387 -8.37 1.01 -2.51
N LEU A 388 -9.11 1.63 -3.44
CA LEU A 388 -10.57 1.70 -3.32
C LEU A 388 -11.23 0.31 -3.28
N ILE A 389 -10.62 -0.68 -3.93
CA ILE A 389 -11.07 -2.08 -3.92
C ILE A 389 -10.06 -3.02 -3.24
N GLY A 390 -8.91 -2.49 -2.82
CA GLY A 390 -7.82 -3.22 -2.20
C GLY A 390 -8.06 -3.51 -0.71
N PHE A 391 -7.39 -4.54 -0.19
CA PHE A 391 -7.50 -4.99 1.20
C PHE A 391 -6.68 -4.13 2.17
N VAL A 392 -7.03 -2.85 2.33
CA VAL A 392 -6.30 -1.91 3.20
C VAL A 392 -6.50 -2.22 4.68
N VAL A 393 -7.71 -2.67 5.06
CA VAL A 393 -8.06 -3.00 6.45
C VAL A 393 -7.61 -4.40 6.84
N ASN A 394 -7.90 -5.37 5.96
CA ASN A 394 -7.67 -6.79 6.29
C ASN A 394 -6.27 -7.30 5.90
N ASN A 395 -5.46 -6.47 5.22
CA ASN A 395 -4.07 -6.76 4.89
C ASN A 395 -3.14 -5.73 5.55
N ALA A 396 -2.54 -6.08 6.67
CA ALA A 396 -1.66 -5.20 7.43
C ALA A 396 -0.50 -4.62 6.57
N THR A 397 0.03 -5.39 5.62
CA THR A 397 1.07 -4.92 4.71
C THR A 397 0.55 -3.77 3.86
N LEU A 398 -0.59 -3.96 3.19
CA LEU A 398 -1.18 -2.91 2.35
C LEU A 398 -1.60 -1.70 3.21
N GLY A 399 -2.22 -1.94 4.37
CA GLY A 399 -2.63 -0.88 5.28
C GLY A 399 -1.49 0.03 5.73
N ILE A 400 -0.35 -0.54 6.13
CA ILE A 400 0.84 0.24 6.51
C ILE A 400 1.36 1.06 5.33
N TYR A 401 1.47 0.47 4.13
CA TYR A 401 1.94 1.18 2.94
C TYR A 401 0.96 2.26 2.48
N HIS A 402 -0.34 2.00 2.55
CA HIS A 402 -1.39 2.99 2.23
C HIS A 402 -1.24 4.25 3.10
N TRP A 403 -1.18 4.09 4.42
CA TRP A 403 -1.08 5.23 5.34
C TRP A 403 0.31 5.88 5.32
N PHE A 404 1.36 5.10 5.04
CA PHE A 404 2.69 5.67 4.78
C PHE A 404 2.70 6.53 3.50
N ALA A 405 2.09 6.05 2.41
CA ALA A 405 1.95 6.80 1.16
C ALA A 405 1.14 8.09 1.35
N ALA A 406 0.06 8.02 2.17
CA ALA A 406 -0.68 9.22 2.57
C ALA A 406 0.22 10.21 3.31
N GLY A 407 0.98 9.75 4.29
CA GLY A 407 1.93 10.61 5.00
C GLY A 407 3.04 11.15 4.10
N LEU A 408 3.52 10.37 3.13
CA LEU A 408 4.51 10.79 2.14
C LEU A 408 3.98 11.92 1.23
N LEU A 409 2.71 11.83 0.81
CA LEU A 409 2.04 12.89 0.04
C LEU A 409 2.05 14.22 0.81
N PHE A 410 1.71 14.21 2.10
CA PHE A 410 1.71 15.40 2.93
C PHE A 410 3.12 15.84 3.36
N ALA A 411 4.11 14.92 3.37
CA ALA A 411 5.53 15.29 3.51
C ALA A 411 5.99 16.16 2.34
N MET A 412 5.70 15.74 1.11
CA MET A 412 6.02 16.51 -0.10
C MET A 412 5.37 17.90 -0.08
N TYR A 413 4.09 17.98 0.29
CA TYR A 413 3.39 19.26 0.43
C TYR A 413 4.07 20.17 1.47
N ARG A 414 4.42 19.65 2.64
CA ARG A 414 5.12 20.40 3.70
C ARG A 414 6.47 20.92 3.23
N LEU A 415 7.25 20.08 2.56
CA LEU A 415 8.58 20.41 2.08
C LEU A 415 8.51 21.51 1.02
N GLU A 416 7.61 21.40 0.03
CA GLU A 416 7.46 22.42 -1.01
C GLU A 416 6.98 23.76 -0.45
N ALA A 417 6.03 23.73 0.50
CA ALA A 417 5.58 24.96 1.19
C ALA A 417 6.72 25.62 1.98
N ALA A 418 7.57 24.84 2.64
CA ALA A 418 8.73 25.36 3.36
C ALA A 418 9.80 25.94 2.43
N GLU A 419 10.01 25.34 1.26
CA GLU A 419 10.91 25.87 0.23
C GLU A 419 10.39 27.19 -0.35
N ALA A 420 9.09 27.27 -0.62
CA ALA A 420 8.46 28.51 -1.11
C ALA A 420 8.57 29.66 -0.09
N ALA A 421 8.33 29.38 1.18
CA ALA A 421 8.47 30.36 2.26
C ALA A 421 9.92 30.89 2.38
N ARG A 422 10.90 29.99 2.34
CA ARG A 422 12.34 30.37 2.36
C ARG A 422 12.72 31.26 1.16
N LYS A 423 12.25 30.95 -0.04
CA LYS A 423 12.51 31.77 -1.23
C LYS A 423 11.91 33.17 -1.09
N GLN A 424 10.72 33.27 -0.50
CA GLN A 424 10.03 34.54 -0.26
C GLN A 424 10.79 35.42 0.76
N GLU A 425 11.24 34.84 1.86
CA GLU A 425 12.08 35.54 2.85
C GLU A 425 13.41 36.03 2.25
N TRP A 426 14.05 35.21 1.42
CA TRP A 426 15.29 35.58 0.73
C TRP A 426 15.09 36.76 -0.21
N SER A 427 14.03 36.76 -1.00
CA SER A 427 13.70 37.86 -1.90
C SER A 427 13.44 39.17 -1.14
N GLN A 428 12.66 39.11 -0.05
CA GLN A 428 12.39 40.26 0.79
C GLN A 428 13.66 40.86 1.42
N ARG A 429 14.57 40.01 1.93
CA ARG A 429 15.86 40.45 2.47
C ARG A 429 16.77 41.07 1.40
N ALA A 430 16.77 40.52 0.17
CA ALA A 430 17.52 41.06 -0.95
C ALA A 430 16.98 42.45 -1.36
N TYR A 431 15.67 42.62 -1.49
CA TYR A 431 15.05 43.92 -1.76
C TYR A 431 15.29 44.94 -0.66
N GLY A 432 15.21 44.54 0.61
CA GLY A 432 15.52 45.43 1.76
C GLY A 432 16.96 45.95 1.76
N ARG A 433 17.94 45.11 1.39
CA ARG A 433 19.34 45.54 1.24
C ARG A 433 19.53 46.53 0.10
N VAL A 434 18.93 46.31 -1.06
CA VAL A 434 19.01 47.21 -2.22
C VAL A 434 18.36 48.58 -1.92
N ALA A 435 17.20 48.58 -1.24
CA ALA A 435 16.51 49.79 -0.81
C ALA A 435 17.30 50.57 0.23
N GLY A 436 17.97 49.90 1.17
CA GLY A 436 18.86 50.51 2.15
C GLY A 436 20.10 51.16 1.50
N TYR A 437 20.68 50.50 0.51
CA TYR A 437 21.85 51.03 -0.22
C TYR A 437 21.51 52.32 -1.04
N ARG A 438 20.29 52.36 -1.62
CA ARG A 438 19.81 53.56 -2.34
C ARG A 438 19.55 54.76 -1.41
N ARG A 439 19.14 54.51 -0.15
CA ARG A 439 18.90 55.59 0.84
C ARG A 439 20.22 56.11 1.46
N MET A 440 21.34 55.37 1.42
CA MET A 440 22.63 55.83 1.93
C MET A 440 23.41 56.61 0.90
N ASN A 441 23.07 56.53 -0.40
CA ASN A 441 23.75 57.18 -1.49
C ASN A 441 22.92 58.34 -2.15
N ALA A 442 21.78 58.67 -1.56
CA ALA A 442 20.97 59.85 -1.87
C ALA A 442 21.04 60.85 -0.73
#